data_d8addc668683cb38ae4ddfe2c4da29a0
#
_entry.id   d8addc668683cb38ae4ddfe2c4da29a0
#
_cell.length_a   1.000
_cell.length_b   1.000
_cell.length_c   1.000
_cell.angle_alpha   90.00
_cell.angle_beta   90.00
_cell.angle_gamma   90.00
#
_symmetry.space_group_name_H-M   'P 1'
#
loop_
_entity.id
_entity.type
_entity.pdbx_description
1 polymer ?
#
loop_
_entity_poly.entity_id
_entity_poly.type
_entity_poly.pdbx_seq_one_letter_code
_entity_poly.pdbx_strand_id
1 'polypeptide(L)'
;MKRLSLVTIVSVVLLTSCVSKKKYVALEDNLSQTQSTLQKTQVEKEELQAQMTKIEARVEEYNSKINSLKDMNDSQFTSVDDVAVMSNNTKAKMRNTLKNVDPAKLAAAQTLQDSMNLAVSYKLKQSISEEGEDIDVSIDKTVVMINISDELLFNTASYNVSSKANKILQKLADVIKSEPSMEVMVEGHTDSRTINTPMVTDNWDLSVKRATSIVRKLQKEYDVDPSQLIASGRSSYLPLVENDSKENMAMNRRTKIIILPNLDKFFALLDADDNM
;
A
#
# COMPACT_ATOMS: atom_id res chain seq x y z
N MET A 1 60.39 -56.36 30.39
CA MET A 1 60.39 -55.25 29.37
C MET A 1 59.04 -55.04 28.65
N LYS A 2 58.22 -56.07 28.38
CA LYS A 2 56.93 -55.89 27.65
C LYS A 2 55.81 -55.17 28.46
N ARG A 3 55.83 -55.28 29.79
CA ARG A 3 54.78 -54.59 30.64
C ARG A 3 55.06 -53.11 30.83
N LEU A 4 56.29 -52.66 30.76
CA LEU A 4 56.62 -51.21 30.91
C LEU A 4 56.26 -50.43 29.65
N SER A 5 56.38 -51.05 28.48
CA SER A 5 56.00 -50.46 27.18
C SER A 5 54.51 -50.28 27.03
N LEU A 6 53.69 -51.15 27.61
CA LEU A 6 52.22 -51.04 27.52
C LEU A 6 51.69 -49.87 28.39
N VAL A 7 52.25 -49.64 29.56
CA VAL A 7 51.84 -48.53 30.49
C VAL A 7 52.23 -47.19 29.89
N THR A 8 53.39 -47.07 29.23
CA THR A 8 53.78 -45.81 28.56
C THR A 8 52.92 -45.51 27.36
N ILE A 9 52.47 -46.47 26.56
CA ILE A 9 51.54 -46.26 25.44
C ILE A 9 50.14 -45.80 25.95
N VAL A 10 49.62 -46.42 27.00
CA VAL A 10 48.33 -46.01 27.61
C VAL A 10 48.41 -44.62 28.23
N SER A 11 49.54 -44.24 28.84
CA SER A 11 49.73 -42.89 29.42
C SER A 11 49.81 -41.80 28.29
N VAL A 12 50.40 -42.10 27.15
CA VAL A 12 50.50 -41.18 26.02
C VAL A 12 49.12 -40.97 25.33
N VAL A 13 48.28 -42.00 25.26
CA VAL A 13 46.94 -41.94 24.70
C VAL A 13 46.01 -41.11 25.58
N LEU A 14 46.21 -41.13 26.88
CA LEU A 14 45.41 -40.31 27.81
C LEU A 14 45.77 -38.81 27.78
N LEU A 15 46.94 -38.44 27.26
CA LEU A 15 47.36 -37.04 27.17
C LEU A 15 46.93 -36.34 25.87
N THR A 16 46.43 -37.06 24.88
CA THR A 16 45.98 -36.48 23.61
C THR A 16 44.52 -36.10 23.58
N SER A 17 43.74 -36.33 24.67
CA SER A 17 42.32 -36.04 24.75
C SER A 17 41.99 -34.66 25.36
N CYS A 18 42.94 -33.75 25.50
CA CYS A 18 42.67 -32.44 26.02
C CYS A 18 42.23 -31.50 24.89
N VAL A 19 40.93 -31.36 24.67
CA VAL A 19 40.37 -30.20 23.97
C VAL A 19 40.92 -28.96 24.64
N SER A 20 41.59 -28.08 23.88
CA SER A 20 42.15 -26.84 24.40
C SER A 20 41.05 -26.08 25.19
N LYS A 21 41.33 -25.65 26.40
CA LYS A 21 40.43 -24.89 27.28
C LYS A 21 39.76 -23.72 26.50
N LYS A 22 40.51 -23.13 25.56
CA LYS A 22 39.98 -22.07 24.68
C LYS A 22 38.88 -22.56 23.72
N LYS A 23 38.98 -23.79 23.20
CA LYS A 23 37.90 -24.38 22.37
C LYS A 23 36.70 -24.79 23.18
N TYR A 24 36.91 -25.25 24.42
CA TYR A 24 35.79 -25.58 25.33
C TYR A 24 34.98 -24.35 25.72
N VAL A 25 35.64 -23.26 26.12
CA VAL A 25 34.99 -21.99 26.42
C VAL A 25 34.25 -21.41 25.23
N ALA A 26 34.88 -21.45 24.03
CA ALA A 26 34.23 -20.99 22.79
C ALA A 26 33.00 -21.83 22.42
N LEU A 27 33.01 -23.14 22.71
CA LEU A 27 31.86 -24.01 22.46
C LEU A 27 30.73 -23.76 23.47
N GLU A 28 31.09 -23.50 24.72
CA GLU A 28 30.14 -23.16 25.79
C GLU A 28 29.47 -21.80 25.52
N ASP A 29 30.21 -20.79 25.07
CA ASP A 29 29.68 -19.50 24.64
C ASP A 29 28.74 -19.65 23.43
N ASN A 30 29.14 -20.42 22.41
CA ASN A 30 28.28 -20.70 21.26
C ASN A 30 27.00 -21.46 21.66
N LEU A 31 27.10 -22.43 22.55
CA LEU A 31 25.93 -23.17 23.07
C LEU A 31 24.97 -22.23 23.80
N SER A 32 25.49 -21.38 24.69
CA SER A 32 24.72 -20.39 25.43
C SER A 32 24.04 -19.39 24.49
N GLN A 33 24.76 -18.90 23.49
CA GLN A 33 24.23 -17.97 22.49
C GLN A 33 23.15 -18.64 21.61
N THR A 34 23.36 -19.90 21.21
CA THR A 34 22.39 -20.68 20.44
C THR A 34 21.13 -20.95 21.27
N GLN A 35 21.26 -21.29 22.54
CA GLN A 35 20.15 -21.49 23.45
C GLN A 35 19.33 -20.19 23.65
N SER A 36 20.02 -19.05 23.83
CA SER A 36 19.37 -17.74 23.95
C SER A 36 18.61 -17.38 22.66
N THR A 37 19.23 -17.63 21.49
CA THR A 37 18.58 -17.37 20.20
C THR A 37 17.38 -18.29 20.00
N LEU A 38 17.50 -19.56 20.32
CA LEU A 38 16.40 -20.53 20.25
C LEU A 38 15.21 -20.08 21.13
N GLN A 39 15.49 -19.65 22.33
CA GLN A 39 14.46 -19.18 23.27
C GLN A 39 13.76 -17.92 22.75
N LYS A 40 14.49 -16.96 22.19
CA LYS A 40 13.92 -15.79 21.53
C LYS A 40 13.02 -16.16 20.36
N THR A 41 13.52 -17.05 19.49
CA THR A 41 12.75 -17.49 18.31
C THR A 41 11.49 -18.27 18.71
N GLN A 42 11.54 -19.03 19.82
CA GLN A 42 10.36 -19.69 20.36
C GLN A 42 9.31 -18.69 20.85
N VAL A 43 9.73 -17.66 21.58
CA VAL A 43 8.83 -16.60 22.06
C VAL A 43 8.22 -15.83 20.88
N GLU A 44 9.05 -15.44 19.89
CA GLU A 44 8.56 -14.78 18.67
C GLU A 44 7.56 -15.66 17.89
N LYS A 45 7.83 -16.97 17.81
CA LYS A 45 6.90 -17.92 17.18
C LYS A 45 5.57 -18.02 17.93
N GLU A 46 5.59 -18.08 19.27
CA GLU A 46 4.38 -18.12 20.08
C GLU A 46 3.57 -16.82 19.96
N GLU A 47 4.26 -15.69 19.91
CA GLU A 47 3.64 -14.38 19.71
C GLU A 47 3.00 -14.26 18.32
N LEU A 48 3.70 -14.70 17.27
CA LEU A 48 3.16 -14.76 15.91
C LEU A 48 1.96 -15.72 15.84
N GLN A 49 2.01 -16.87 16.48
CA GLN A 49 0.89 -17.80 16.51
C GLN A 49 -0.34 -17.20 17.23
N ALA A 50 -0.11 -16.49 18.35
CA ALA A 50 -1.18 -15.79 19.05
C ALA A 50 -1.79 -14.67 18.22
N GLN A 51 -0.97 -13.93 17.47
CA GLN A 51 -1.45 -12.92 16.50
C GLN A 51 -2.24 -13.57 15.37
N MET A 52 -1.77 -14.67 14.83
CA MET A 52 -2.46 -15.41 13.76
C MET A 52 -3.84 -15.92 14.23
N THR A 53 -3.93 -16.51 15.41
CA THR A 53 -5.21 -16.96 15.98
C THR A 53 -6.18 -15.78 16.20
N LYS A 54 -5.66 -14.63 16.61
CA LYS A 54 -6.44 -13.40 16.78
C LYS A 54 -6.95 -12.84 15.46
N ILE A 55 -6.15 -12.98 14.40
CA ILE A 55 -6.51 -12.60 13.02
C ILE A 55 -7.59 -13.55 12.49
N GLU A 56 -7.40 -14.86 12.66
CA GLU A 56 -8.38 -15.87 12.24
C GLU A 56 -9.74 -15.68 12.93
N ALA A 57 -9.75 -15.44 14.23
CA ALA A 57 -10.97 -15.14 14.98
C ALA A 57 -11.69 -13.87 14.47
N ARG A 58 -10.93 -12.81 14.13
CA ARG A 58 -11.49 -11.60 13.53
C ARG A 58 -12.06 -11.85 12.13
N VAL A 59 -11.37 -12.62 11.31
CA VAL A 59 -11.86 -12.99 9.97
C VAL A 59 -13.18 -13.77 10.08
N GLU A 60 -13.30 -14.65 11.07
CA GLU A 60 -14.50 -15.43 11.30
C GLU A 60 -15.66 -14.56 11.85
N GLU A 61 -15.36 -13.64 12.77
CA GLU A 61 -16.31 -12.62 13.23
C GLU A 61 -16.79 -11.72 12.09
N TYR A 62 -15.89 -11.30 11.21
CA TYR A 62 -16.22 -10.48 10.04
C TYR A 62 -17.08 -11.27 9.03
N ASN A 63 -16.75 -12.51 8.77
CA ASN A 63 -17.54 -13.38 7.90
C ASN A 63 -18.92 -13.63 8.48
N SER A 64 -19.02 -13.84 9.78
CA SER A 64 -20.29 -13.97 10.49
C SER A 64 -21.13 -12.68 10.40
N LYS A 65 -20.51 -11.51 10.60
CA LYS A 65 -21.15 -10.21 10.49
C LYS A 65 -21.59 -9.89 9.05
N ILE A 66 -20.78 -10.22 8.06
CA ILE A 66 -21.13 -10.13 6.64
C ILE A 66 -22.30 -11.04 6.30
N ASN A 67 -22.32 -12.26 6.83
CA ASN A 67 -23.41 -13.20 6.61
C ASN A 67 -24.71 -12.75 7.31
N SER A 68 -24.62 -12.25 8.54
CA SER A 68 -25.78 -11.70 9.25
C SER A 68 -26.36 -10.46 8.59
N LEU A 69 -25.51 -9.56 8.08
CA LEU A 69 -25.92 -8.40 7.27
C LEU A 69 -26.50 -8.82 5.93
N LYS A 70 -26.01 -9.91 5.33
CA LYS A 70 -26.58 -10.49 4.12
C LYS A 70 -27.98 -11.04 4.37
N ASP A 71 -28.14 -11.80 5.44
CA ASP A 71 -29.43 -12.43 5.80
C ASP A 71 -30.47 -11.37 6.19
N MET A 72 -30.06 -10.28 6.88
CA MET A 72 -30.94 -9.13 7.15
C MET A 72 -31.30 -8.37 5.86
N ASN A 73 -30.33 -8.19 4.94
CA ASN A 73 -30.57 -7.51 3.67
C ASN A 73 -31.46 -8.32 2.73
N ASP A 74 -31.24 -9.64 2.65
CA ASP A 74 -32.09 -10.54 1.82
C ASP A 74 -33.51 -10.68 2.39
N SER A 75 -33.73 -10.41 3.70
CA SER A 75 -35.04 -10.42 4.33
C SER A 75 -35.76 -9.05 4.35
N GLN A 76 -35.06 -7.94 4.27
CA GLN A 76 -35.63 -6.58 4.32
C GLN A 76 -35.71 -5.86 2.98
N PHE A 77 -35.01 -6.30 1.93
CA PHE A 77 -34.93 -5.60 0.64
C PHE A 77 -35.62 -6.33 -0.51
N THR A 78 -36.81 -6.87 -0.28
CA THR A 78 -37.67 -7.36 -1.38
C THR A 78 -38.58 -6.25 -1.94
N SER A 79 -38.44 -5.03 -1.56
CA SER A 79 -39.04 -3.87 -2.22
C SER A 79 -38.79 -2.59 -1.44
N VAL A 80 -37.93 -1.70 -1.95
CA VAL A 80 -38.18 -0.24 -2.02
C VAL A 80 -37.23 0.37 -3.04
N ASP A 81 -37.82 1.15 -3.94
CA ASP A 81 -37.18 1.88 -5.03
C ASP A 81 -35.99 2.74 -4.64
N ASP A 82 -34.95 2.71 -5.53
CA ASP A 82 -33.98 3.79 -5.86
C ASP A 82 -33.21 4.51 -4.75
N VAL A 83 -32.66 3.83 -3.77
CA VAL A 83 -31.55 4.39 -3.00
C VAL A 83 -30.35 3.45 -3.13
N ALA A 84 -29.18 4.02 -3.45
CA ALA A 84 -27.96 3.32 -3.86
C ALA A 84 -27.38 2.46 -2.74
N VAL A 85 -28.02 1.37 -2.43
CA VAL A 85 -27.44 0.23 -1.72
C VAL A 85 -26.48 -0.42 -2.72
N MET A 86 -25.24 -0.67 -2.30
CA MET A 86 -24.24 -1.36 -3.11
C MET A 86 -24.85 -2.60 -3.74
N SER A 87 -24.96 -2.63 -5.07
CA SER A 87 -25.66 -3.71 -5.76
C SER A 87 -25.01 -5.07 -5.42
N ASN A 88 -25.81 -6.14 -5.38
CA ASN A 88 -25.31 -7.49 -5.14
C ASN A 88 -24.15 -7.86 -6.09
N ASN A 89 -24.14 -7.30 -7.30
CA ASN A 89 -23.05 -7.44 -8.26
C ASN A 89 -21.77 -6.76 -7.79
N THR A 90 -21.86 -5.55 -7.23
CA THR A 90 -20.72 -4.81 -6.68
C THR A 90 -20.15 -5.52 -5.44
N LYS A 91 -21.02 -6.01 -4.54
CA LYS A 91 -20.60 -6.82 -3.38
C LYS A 91 -19.88 -8.11 -3.81
N ALA A 92 -20.38 -8.80 -4.83
CA ALA A 92 -19.76 -10.01 -5.37
C ALA A 92 -18.38 -9.70 -6.00
N LYS A 93 -18.27 -8.63 -6.77
CA LYS A 93 -17.01 -8.17 -7.36
C LYS A 93 -15.99 -7.79 -6.28
N MET A 94 -16.43 -7.06 -5.26
CA MET A 94 -15.58 -6.68 -4.12
C MET A 94 -15.06 -7.92 -3.37
N ARG A 95 -15.94 -8.87 -3.03
CA ARG A 95 -15.54 -10.14 -2.38
C ARG A 95 -14.52 -10.92 -3.19
N ASN A 96 -14.72 -11.02 -4.50
CA ASN A 96 -13.78 -11.72 -5.37
C ASN A 96 -12.42 -11.00 -5.45
N THR A 97 -12.41 -9.69 -5.44
CA THR A 97 -11.17 -8.90 -5.39
C THR A 97 -10.45 -9.10 -4.06
N LEU A 98 -11.17 -9.07 -2.94
CA LEU A 98 -10.61 -9.23 -1.59
C LEU A 98 -10.00 -10.62 -1.34
N LYS A 99 -10.45 -11.67 -2.02
CA LYS A 99 -9.83 -13.01 -1.94
C LYS A 99 -8.36 -13.03 -2.40
N ASN A 100 -7.97 -12.09 -3.24
CA ASN A 100 -6.62 -12.00 -3.80
C ASN A 100 -5.73 -10.99 -3.05
N VAL A 101 -6.26 -10.35 -2.00
CA VAL A 101 -5.53 -9.39 -1.16
C VAL A 101 -4.76 -10.13 -0.08
N ASP A 102 -3.59 -9.60 0.27
CA ASP A 102 -2.77 -10.09 1.38
C ASP A 102 -3.61 -10.18 2.68
N PRO A 103 -3.68 -11.36 3.32
CA PRO A 103 -4.44 -11.55 4.55
C PRO A 103 -4.11 -10.56 5.67
N ALA A 104 -2.84 -10.13 5.78
CA ALA A 104 -2.42 -9.15 6.78
C ALA A 104 -3.05 -7.77 6.53
N LYS A 105 -3.18 -7.36 5.27
CA LYS A 105 -3.85 -6.11 4.88
C LYS A 105 -5.36 -6.20 5.06
N LEU A 106 -5.94 -7.35 4.73
CA LEU A 106 -7.36 -7.61 4.96
C LEU A 106 -7.71 -7.56 6.45
N ALA A 107 -6.86 -8.11 7.32
CA ALA A 107 -7.05 -8.07 8.77
C ALA A 107 -6.92 -6.66 9.35
N ALA A 108 -6.19 -5.76 8.70
CA ALA A 108 -6.07 -4.36 9.09
C ALA A 108 -7.31 -3.52 8.69
N ALA A 109 -8.11 -3.98 7.74
CA ALA A 109 -9.36 -3.34 7.32
C ALA A 109 -10.45 -3.61 8.36
N GLN A 110 -10.71 -2.64 9.24
CA GLN A 110 -11.64 -2.81 10.38
C GLN A 110 -13.07 -2.40 10.06
N THR A 111 -13.28 -1.65 8.99
CA THR A 111 -14.58 -1.14 8.57
C THR A 111 -14.95 -1.61 7.18
N LEU A 112 -16.23 -1.49 6.81
CA LEU A 112 -16.67 -1.73 5.42
C LEU A 112 -15.94 -0.78 4.46
N GLN A 113 -15.76 0.47 4.86
CA GLN A 113 -15.02 1.47 4.11
C GLN A 113 -13.57 1.06 3.87
N ASP A 114 -12.89 0.55 4.89
CA ASP A 114 -11.51 0.03 4.75
C ASP A 114 -11.46 -1.12 3.74
N SER A 115 -12.43 -2.03 3.80
CA SER A 115 -12.52 -3.16 2.88
C SER A 115 -12.80 -2.72 1.44
N MET A 116 -13.66 -1.71 1.25
CA MET A 116 -13.91 -1.10 -0.06
C MET A 116 -12.66 -0.44 -0.61
N ASN A 117 -12.00 0.41 0.18
CA ASN A 117 -10.77 1.08 -0.20
C ASN A 117 -9.67 0.07 -0.55
N LEU A 118 -9.56 -1.00 0.22
CA LEU A 118 -8.59 -2.06 -0.03
C LEU A 118 -8.89 -2.82 -1.35
N ALA A 119 -10.16 -3.11 -1.64
CA ALA A 119 -10.57 -3.76 -2.89
C ALA A 119 -10.30 -2.86 -4.10
N VAL A 120 -10.64 -1.57 -4.01
CA VAL A 120 -10.37 -0.58 -5.06
C VAL A 120 -8.88 -0.40 -5.27
N SER A 121 -8.12 -0.31 -4.18
CA SER A 121 -6.67 -0.20 -4.18
C SER A 121 -6.01 -1.37 -4.88
N TYR A 122 -6.44 -2.58 -4.57
CA TYR A 122 -5.91 -3.79 -5.17
C TYR A 122 -6.24 -3.86 -6.66
N LYS A 123 -7.49 -3.57 -7.05
CA LYS A 123 -7.93 -3.53 -8.44
C LYS A 123 -7.16 -2.47 -9.24
N LEU A 124 -6.97 -1.29 -8.65
CA LEU A 124 -6.23 -0.20 -9.26
C LEU A 124 -4.75 -0.58 -9.45
N LYS A 125 -4.12 -1.15 -8.41
CA LYS A 125 -2.75 -1.64 -8.50
C LYS A 125 -2.62 -2.68 -9.60
N GLN A 126 -3.54 -3.65 -9.70
CA GLN A 126 -3.53 -4.66 -10.76
C GLN A 126 -3.68 -4.03 -12.14
N SER A 127 -4.59 -3.06 -12.31
CA SER A 127 -4.83 -2.40 -13.60
C SER A 127 -3.67 -1.52 -14.06
N ILE A 128 -2.90 -0.94 -13.12
CA ILE A 128 -1.84 0.03 -13.40
C ILE A 128 -0.46 -0.62 -13.45
N SER A 129 -0.20 -1.68 -12.64
CA SER A 129 1.12 -2.34 -12.58
C SER A 129 1.60 -2.93 -13.92
N GLU A 130 0.71 -3.06 -14.89
CA GLU A 130 1.04 -3.52 -16.25
C GLU A 130 1.66 -2.43 -17.14
N GLU A 131 1.78 -1.17 -16.65
CA GLU A 131 2.13 0.00 -17.49
C GLU A 131 3.63 0.38 -17.44
N GLY A 132 4.49 -0.30 -16.67
CA GLY A 132 5.95 -0.10 -16.71
C GLY A 132 6.55 0.61 -15.49
N GLU A 133 7.85 0.93 -15.59
CA GLU A 133 8.69 1.45 -14.49
C GLU A 133 8.38 2.91 -14.08
N ASP A 134 7.62 3.65 -14.89
CA ASP A 134 7.28 5.06 -14.65
C ASP A 134 6.15 5.25 -13.62
N ILE A 135 5.58 4.17 -13.09
CA ILE A 135 4.41 4.19 -12.20
C ILE A 135 4.67 3.31 -10.99
N ASP A 136 4.65 3.93 -9.81
CA ASP A 136 4.71 3.23 -8.53
C ASP A 136 3.38 3.34 -7.77
N VAL A 137 2.82 2.20 -7.39
CA VAL A 137 1.55 2.14 -6.63
C VAL A 137 1.82 1.60 -5.24
N SER A 138 1.66 2.45 -4.26
CA SER A 138 1.76 2.12 -2.84
C SER A 138 0.40 2.24 -2.14
N ILE A 139 0.22 1.44 -1.10
CA ILE A 139 -0.99 1.45 -0.27
C ILE A 139 -0.53 1.64 1.16
N ASP A 140 -0.91 2.75 1.76
CA ASP A 140 -0.71 3.01 3.19
C ASP A 140 -2.07 2.98 3.89
N LYS A 141 -2.27 1.97 4.76
CA LYS A 141 -3.55 1.68 5.42
C LYS A 141 -4.69 1.57 4.39
N THR A 142 -5.51 2.61 4.28
CA THR A 142 -6.68 2.68 3.39
C THR A 142 -6.50 3.69 2.26
N VAL A 143 -5.36 4.36 2.19
CA VAL A 143 -5.06 5.38 1.19
C VAL A 143 -4.22 4.78 0.07
N VAL A 144 -4.68 4.89 -1.16
CA VAL A 144 -3.89 4.53 -2.34
C VAL A 144 -3.10 5.73 -2.79
N MET A 145 -1.82 5.53 -2.98
CA MET A 145 -0.91 6.53 -3.51
C MET A 145 -0.26 5.99 -4.78
N ILE A 146 -0.41 6.73 -5.87
CA ILE A 146 0.18 6.40 -7.16
C ILE A 146 1.16 7.51 -7.51
N ASN A 147 2.43 7.18 -7.58
CA ASN A 147 3.46 8.09 -8.07
C ASN A 147 3.65 7.84 -9.57
N ILE A 148 3.53 8.89 -10.36
CA ILE A 148 3.68 8.85 -11.82
C ILE A 148 4.79 9.83 -12.20
N SER A 149 5.77 9.35 -12.96
CA SER A 149 6.86 10.20 -13.47
C SER A 149 6.31 11.35 -14.32
N ASP A 150 6.86 12.54 -14.12
CA ASP A 150 6.51 13.71 -14.95
C ASP A 150 6.85 13.53 -16.43
N GLU A 151 7.82 12.69 -16.76
CA GLU A 151 8.21 12.38 -18.13
C GLU A 151 7.12 11.62 -18.90
N LEU A 152 6.32 10.85 -18.19
CA LEU A 152 5.13 10.19 -18.74
C LEU A 152 3.96 11.18 -18.90
N LEU A 153 3.76 12.05 -17.90
CA LEU A 153 2.58 12.88 -17.78
C LEU A 153 2.66 14.19 -18.60
N PHE A 154 3.84 14.79 -18.72
CA PHE A 154 3.98 16.14 -19.29
C PHE A 154 5.02 16.21 -20.41
N ASN A 155 4.84 17.18 -21.26
CA ASN A 155 5.89 17.58 -22.20
C ASN A 155 7.04 18.26 -21.43
N THR A 156 8.26 18.15 -21.96
CA THR A 156 9.46 18.69 -21.31
C THR A 156 9.29 20.16 -20.92
N ALA A 157 9.64 20.49 -19.68
CA ALA A 157 9.57 21.85 -19.11
C ALA A 157 8.16 22.51 -19.23
N SER A 158 7.10 21.71 -19.20
CA SER A 158 5.72 22.16 -19.42
C SER A 158 4.79 21.63 -18.33
N TYR A 159 3.62 22.22 -18.23
CA TYR A 159 2.45 21.71 -17.51
C TYR A 159 1.38 21.15 -18.47
N ASN A 160 1.64 21.13 -19.79
CA ASN A 160 0.73 20.53 -20.75
C ASN A 160 0.84 19.02 -20.72
N VAL A 161 -0.29 18.35 -20.50
CA VAL A 161 -0.36 16.89 -20.41
C VAL A 161 0.02 16.25 -21.75
N SER A 162 0.94 15.31 -21.70
CA SER A 162 1.41 14.54 -22.85
C SER A 162 0.35 13.55 -23.33
N SER A 163 0.35 13.23 -24.62
CA SER A 163 -0.47 12.14 -25.17
C SER A 163 -0.11 10.77 -24.58
N LYS A 164 1.13 10.60 -24.12
CA LYS A 164 1.57 9.36 -23.43
C LYS A 164 0.77 9.09 -22.16
N ALA A 165 0.29 10.14 -21.49
CA ALA A 165 -0.51 10.03 -20.29
C ALA A 165 -1.94 9.53 -20.52
N ASN A 166 -2.45 9.53 -21.75
CA ASN A 166 -3.86 9.25 -22.04
C ASN A 166 -4.30 7.88 -21.51
N LYS A 167 -3.50 6.86 -21.70
CA LYS A 167 -3.84 5.49 -21.28
C LYS A 167 -3.96 5.35 -19.77
N ILE A 168 -3.01 5.93 -19.02
CA ILE A 168 -3.03 5.87 -17.56
C ILE A 168 -4.16 6.76 -17.00
N LEU A 169 -4.38 7.94 -17.56
CA LEU A 169 -5.45 8.83 -17.12
C LEU A 169 -6.85 8.26 -17.43
N GLN A 170 -7.02 7.53 -18.55
CA GLN A 170 -8.26 6.80 -18.81
C GLN A 170 -8.52 5.74 -17.74
N LYS A 171 -7.54 4.88 -17.43
CA LYS A 171 -7.67 3.86 -16.40
C LYS A 171 -8.00 4.45 -15.02
N LEU A 172 -7.32 5.56 -14.69
CA LEU A 172 -7.59 6.29 -13.45
C LEU A 172 -9.04 6.83 -13.43
N ALA A 173 -9.49 7.44 -14.51
CA ALA A 173 -10.85 7.95 -14.65
C ALA A 173 -11.90 6.83 -14.52
N ASP A 174 -11.67 5.67 -15.12
CA ASP A 174 -12.59 4.53 -15.05
C ASP A 174 -12.74 4.04 -13.60
N VAL A 175 -11.64 4.03 -12.82
CA VAL A 175 -11.67 3.67 -11.40
C VAL A 175 -12.40 4.75 -10.59
N ILE A 176 -12.10 6.04 -10.79
CA ILE A 176 -12.74 7.13 -10.07
C ILE A 176 -14.27 7.11 -10.29
N LYS A 177 -14.70 6.95 -11.54
CA LYS A 177 -16.12 6.89 -11.90
C LYS A 177 -16.83 5.66 -11.34
N SER A 178 -16.11 4.56 -11.09
CA SER A 178 -16.71 3.37 -10.49
C SER A 178 -17.01 3.52 -9.01
N GLU A 179 -16.47 4.57 -8.34
CA GLU A 179 -16.56 4.78 -6.90
C GLU A 179 -16.90 6.24 -6.57
N PRO A 180 -18.19 6.64 -6.67
CA PRO A 180 -18.63 8.03 -6.47
C PRO A 180 -18.36 8.60 -5.06
N SER A 181 -18.15 7.73 -4.06
CA SER A 181 -17.82 8.10 -2.69
C SER A 181 -16.35 8.43 -2.45
N MET A 182 -15.51 8.38 -3.47
CA MET A 182 -14.09 8.70 -3.35
C MET A 182 -13.78 10.10 -3.85
N GLU A 183 -12.80 10.72 -3.22
CA GLU A 183 -12.12 11.91 -3.70
C GLU A 183 -10.72 11.57 -4.15
N VAL A 184 -10.24 12.25 -5.18
CA VAL A 184 -8.91 12.04 -5.74
C VAL A 184 -8.14 13.34 -5.72
N MET A 185 -7.08 13.37 -4.94
CA MET A 185 -6.15 14.48 -4.92
C MET A 185 -4.98 14.21 -5.88
N VAL A 186 -4.81 15.12 -6.81
CA VAL A 186 -3.67 15.18 -7.72
C VAL A 186 -2.66 16.15 -7.13
N GLU A 187 -1.51 15.65 -6.68
CA GLU A 187 -0.47 16.43 -6.03
C GLU A 187 0.81 16.46 -6.87
N GLY A 188 1.17 17.66 -7.36
CA GLY A 188 2.38 17.87 -8.16
C GLY A 188 3.62 18.09 -7.28
N HIS A 189 4.76 17.52 -7.70
CA HIS A 189 6.08 17.70 -7.09
C HIS A 189 7.11 18.09 -8.15
N THR A 190 8.09 18.90 -7.75
CA THR A 190 9.22 19.29 -8.60
C THR A 190 10.54 18.84 -7.99
N ASP A 191 11.61 18.90 -8.75
CA ASP A 191 12.96 18.88 -8.20
C ASP A 191 13.34 20.25 -7.62
N SER A 192 14.55 20.36 -7.05
CA SER A 192 15.02 21.58 -6.39
C SER A 192 15.50 22.68 -7.35
N ARG A 193 15.56 22.45 -8.67
CA ARG A 193 15.94 23.45 -9.65
C ARG A 193 14.89 24.53 -9.74
N THR A 194 15.33 25.78 -9.74
CA THR A 194 14.43 26.92 -9.86
C THR A 194 13.89 27.02 -11.29
N ILE A 195 12.63 27.41 -11.43
CA ILE A 195 12.00 27.76 -12.68
C ILE A 195 11.45 29.18 -12.58
N ASN A 196 11.60 29.95 -13.66
CA ASN A 196 10.96 31.26 -13.80
C ASN A 196 10.70 31.47 -15.30
N THR A 197 9.45 31.53 -15.68
CA THR A 197 8.99 31.79 -17.04
C THR A 197 7.81 32.77 -17.01
N PRO A 198 7.40 33.37 -18.13
CA PRO A 198 6.23 34.26 -18.14
C PRO A 198 4.94 33.63 -17.62
N MET A 199 4.85 32.29 -17.64
CA MET A 199 3.66 31.54 -17.24
C MET A 199 3.78 30.81 -15.90
N VAL A 200 4.99 30.71 -15.34
CA VAL A 200 5.32 29.96 -14.13
C VAL A 200 6.35 30.75 -13.34
N THR A 201 5.97 31.27 -12.19
CA THR A 201 6.83 32.12 -11.37
C THR A 201 7.89 31.31 -10.61
N ASP A 202 7.49 30.15 -10.08
CA ASP A 202 8.34 29.28 -9.27
C ASP A 202 7.86 27.81 -9.30
N ASN A 203 8.47 26.97 -8.48
CA ASN A 203 8.12 25.59 -8.34
C ASN A 203 6.74 25.35 -7.69
N TRP A 204 6.23 26.29 -6.88
CA TRP A 204 4.86 26.23 -6.38
C TRP A 204 3.87 26.35 -7.52
N ASP A 205 4.04 27.38 -8.35
CA ASP A 205 3.24 27.58 -9.55
C ASP A 205 3.27 26.37 -10.48
N LEU A 206 4.47 25.83 -10.75
CA LEU A 206 4.65 24.69 -11.65
C LEU A 206 3.89 23.46 -11.14
N SER A 207 4.09 23.13 -9.85
CA SER A 207 3.49 21.94 -9.25
C SER A 207 1.97 22.01 -9.24
N VAL A 208 1.39 23.16 -8.88
CA VAL A 208 -0.07 23.38 -8.89
C VAL A 208 -0.63 23.39 -10.31
N LYS A 209 0.04 24.05 -11.28
CA LYS A 209 -0.41 24.07 -12.67
C LYS A 209 -0.40 22.69 -13.31
N ARG A 210 0.58 21.85 -13.01
CA ARG A 210 0.62 20.46 -13.46
C ARG A 210 -0.54 19.66 -12.89
N ALA A 211 -0.78 19.73 -11.59
CA ALA A 211 -1.92 19.07 -10.95
C ALA A 211 -3.25 19.53 -11.55
N THR A 212 -3.45 20.84 -11.72
CA THR A 212 -4.65 21.42 -12.34
C THR A 212 -4.84 20.98 -13.78
N SER A 213 -3.76 20.80 -14.55
CA SER A 213 -3.85 20.34 -15.95
C SER A 213 -4.37 18.90 -16.02
N ILE A 214 -3.94 18.03 -15.10
CA ILE A 214 -4.44 16.65 -15.02
C ILE A 214 -5.90 16.65 -14.59
N VAL A 215 -6.27 17.40 -13.53
CA VAL A 215 -7.66 17.53 -13.06
C VAL A 215 -8.59 18.00 -14.17
N ARG A 216 -8.20 19.03 -14.93
CA ARG A 216 -8.98 19.51 -16.08
C ARG A 216 -9.13 18.45 -17.16
N LYS A 217 -8.10 17.65 -17.41
CA LYS A 217 -8.16 16.58 -18.41
C LYS A 217 -9.08 15.45 -17.95
N LEU A 218 -8.99 15.04 -16.68
CA LEU A 218 -9.92 14.05 -16.08
C LEU A 218 -11.38 14.52 -16.17
N GLN A 219 -11.63 15.78 -15.83
CA GLN A 219 -12.97 16.36 -15.90
C GLN A 219 -13.48 16.47 -17.35
N LYS A 220 -12.70 17.05 -18.27
CA LYS A 220 -13.19 17.46 -19.60
C LYS A 220 -13.14 16.36 -20.65
N GLU A 221 -12.15 15.48 -20.60
CA GLU A 221 -11.93 14.45 -21.61
C GLU A 221 -12.41 13.06 -21.16
N TYR A 222 -12.46 12.83 -19.84
CA TYR A 222 -12.84 11.52 -19.29
C TYR A 222 -14.12 11.55 -18.43
N ASP A 223 -14.83 12.70 -18.37
CA ASP A 223 -16.11 12.86 -17.66
C ASP A 223 -16.08 12.44 -16.18
N VAL A 224 -14.99 12.76 -15.48
CA VAL A 224 -14.89 12.59 -14.04
C VAL A 224 -15.61 13.74 -13.35
N ASP A 225 -16.46 13.44 -12.35
CA ASP A 225 -17.16 14.45 -11.56
C ASP A 225 -16.15 15.40 -10.90
N PRO A 226 -16.22 16.72 -11.16
CA PRO A 226 -15.32 17.69 -10.57
C PRO A 226 -15.37 17.73 -9.03
N SER A 227 -16.50 17.32 -8.41
CA SER A 227 -16.62 17.22 -6.96
C SER A 227 -15.73 16.15 -6.33
N GLN A 228 -15.22 15.21 -7.13
CA GLN A 228 -14.29 14.17 -6.69
C GLN A 228 -12.82 14.60 -6.86
N LEU A 229 -12.53 15.75 -7.47
CA LEU A 229 -11.18 16.10 -7.90
C LEU A 229 -10.59 17.25 -7.09
N ILE A 230 -9.40 17.04 -6.53
CA ILE A 230 -8.62 18.03 -5.79
C ILE A 230 -7.28 18.23 -6.51
N ALA A 231 -6.90 19.48 -6.78
CA ALA A 231 -5.58 19.82 -7.32
C ALA A 231 -4.71 20.43 -6.21
N SER A 232 -3.50 19.91 -6.04
CA SER A 232 -2.54 20.34 -5.01
C SER A 232 -1.12 20.42 -5.57
N GLY A 233 -0.24 21.17 -4.92
CA GLY A 233 1.17 21.25 -5.25
C GLY A 233 2.05 21.31 -4.01
N ARG A 234 3.23 20.71 -4.09
CA ARG A 234 4.22 20.65 -3.00
C ARG A 234 5.54 21.33 -3.34
N SER A 235 5.64 21.94 -4.52
CA SER A 235 6.91 22.48 -4.96
C SER A 235 8.02 21.40 -4.88
N SER A 236 9.22 21.75 -4.41
CA SER A 236 10.33 20.83 -4.15
C SER A 236 10.49 20.44 -2.68
N TYR A 237 9.52 20.76 -1.82
CA TYR A 237 9.69 20.65 -0.36
C TYR A 237 9.34 19.27 0.22
N LEU A 238 8.90 18.35 -0.60
CA LEU A 238 8.69 16.96 -0.18
C LEU A 238 9.33 16.01 -1.20
N PRO A 239 10.67 15.98 -1.27
CA PRO A 239 11.37 15.12 -2.22
C PRO A 239 11.22 13.64 -1.82
N LEU A 240 11.21 12.76 -2.82
CA LEU A 240 11.23 11.30 -2.61
C LEU A 240 12.64 10.82 -2.23
N VAL A 241 13.64 11.41 -2.85
CA VAL A 241 15.08 11.18 -2.64
C VAL A 241 15.82 12.51 -2.65
N GLU A 242 17.06 12.54 -2.17
CA GLU A 242 17.87 13.75 -2.22
C GLU A 242 18.08 14.27 -3.66
N ASN A 243 18.14 15.60 -3.84
CA ASN A 243 18.30 16.24 -5.15
C ASN A 243 19.79 16.37 -5.56
N ASP A 244 20.55 15.31 -5.43
CA ASP A 244 22.02 15.27 -5.58
C ASP A 244 22.49 14.79 -6.96
N SER A 245 21.62 14.16 -7.74
CA SER A 245 21.91 13.64 -9.07
C SER A 245 20.77 13.97 -10.05
N LYS A 246 21.03 13.83 -11.36
CA LYS A 246 20.00 14.04 -12.39
C LYS A 246 18.91 12.98 -12.29
N GLU A 247 19.28 11.77 -11.97
CA GLU A 247 18.42 10.61 -11.77
C GLU A 247 17.51 10.84 -10.57
N ASN A 248 18.04 11.25 -9.44
CA ASN A 248 17.28 11.55 -8.23
C ASN A 248 16.33 12.74 -8.44
N MET A 249 16.80 13.79 -9.12
CA MET A 249 15.93 14.91 -9.52
C MET A 249 14.78 14.43 -10.45
N ALA A 250 15.03 13.48 -11.34
CA ALA A 250 13.97 12.92 -12.18
C ALA A 250 12.92 12.17 -11.37
N MET A 251 13.32 11.41 -10.36
CA MET A 251 12.41 10.72 -9.43
C MET A 251 11.58 11.72 -8.59
N ASN A 252 12.15 12.87 -8.23
CA ASN A 252 11.44 13.91 -7.49
C ASN A 252 10.40 14.64 -8.36
N ARG A 253 10.63 14.77 -9.67
CA ARG A 253 9.64 15.31 -10.63
C ARG A 253 8.56 14.27 -10.89
N ARG A 254 7.53 14.29 -10.08
CA ARG A 254 6.43 13.33 -10.12
C ARG A 254 5.08 14.00 -9.85
N THR A 255 4.05 13.34 -10.26
CA THR A 255 2.70 13.61 -9.80
C THR A 255 2.23 12.44 -8.94
N LYS A 256 1.79 12.75 -7.74
CA LYS A 256 1.21 11.80 -6.80
C LYS A 256 -0.31 11.88 -6.88
N ILE A 257 -0.94 10.78 -7.20
CA ILE A 257 -2.39 10.63 -7.15
C ILE A 257 -2.72 9.97 -5.81
N ILE A 258 -3.57 10.61 -5.03
CA ILE A 258 -3.97 10.15 -3.70
C ILE A 258 -5.47 9.92 -3.73
N ILE A 259 -5.91 8.69 -3.52
CA ILE A 259 -7.33 8.33 -3.47
C ILE A 259 -7.76 8.37 -2.01
N LEU A 260 -8.66 9.29 -1.71
CA LEU A 260 -9.18 9.58 -0.39
C LEU A 260 -10.62 9.07 -0.28
N PRO A 261 -10.99 8.35 0.79
CA PRO A 261 -12.40 8.07 1.07
C PRO A 261 -13.12 9.37 1.44
N ASN A 262 -14.24 9.66 0.79
CA ASN A 262 -15.09 10.77 1.19
C ASN A 262 -16.05 10.30 2.29
N LEU A 263 -15.65 10.49 3.52
CA LEU A 263 -16.41 10.05 4.69
C LEU A 263 -17.75 10.78 4.82
N ASP A 264 -17.83 12.06 4.44
CA ASP A 264 -19.07 12.84 4.54
C ASP A 264 -20.14 12.32 3.59
N LYS A 265 -19.77 12.00 2.35
CA LYS A 265 -20.68 11.35 1.40
C LYS A 265 -21.09 9.95 1.86
N PHE A 266 -20.19 9.23 2.49
CA PHE A 266 -20.49 7.91 3.04
C PHE A 266 -21.46 8.00 4.23
N PHE A 267 -21.21 8.89 5.18
CA PHE A 267 -22.12 9.09 6.33
C PHE A 267 -23.46 9.67 5.90
N ALA A 268 -23.53 10.58 4.94
CA ALA A 268 -24.78 11.09 4.40
C ALA A 268 -25.65 10.00 3.76
N LEU A 269 -25.04 8.95 3.19
CA LEU A 269 -25.76 7.78 2.70
C LEU A 269 -26.32 6.91 3.83
N LEU A 270 -25.62 6.83 4.98
CA LEU A 270 -26.09 6.09 6.16
C LEU A 270 -27.21 6.86 6.89
N ASP A 271 -27.08 8.20 7.01
CA ASP A 271 -28.06 9.05 7.68
C ASP A 271 -29.39 9.15 6.89
N ALA A 272 -29.36 8.94 5.58
CA ALA A 272 -30.56 8.86 4.75
C ALA A 272 -31.42 7.62 5.05
N ASP A 273 -30.80 6.52 5.49
CA ASP A 273 -31.49 5.28 5.84
C ASP A 273 -32.15 5.34 7.26
N ASP A 274 -31.66 6.20 8.16
CA ASP A 274 -32.24 6.33 9.52
C ASP A 274 -33.50 7.23 9.59
N ASN A 275 -33.87 7.90 8.50
CA ASN A 275 -35.00 8.82 8.44
C ASN A 275 -36.22 8.26 7.68
N MET A 276 -36.24 6.95 7.37
CA MET A 276 -37.40 6.23 6.84
C MET A 276 -37.86 5.15 7.79
#